data_24eb61894c58f109e07f961c778cb1e7
#
_entry.id   24eb61894c58f109e07f961c778cb1e7
#
_cell.length_a   1.000
_cell.length_b   1.000
_cell.length_c   1.000
_cell.angle_alpha   90.00
_cell.angle_beta   90.00
_cell.angle_gamma   90.00
#
_symmetry.space_group_name_H-M   'P 1'
#
loop_
_entity.id
_entity.type
_entity.pdbx_description
1 polymer ?
#
loop_
_entity_poly.entity_id
_entity_poly.type
_entity_poly.pdbx_seq_one_letter_code
_entity_poly.pdbx_strand_id
1 'polypeptide(L)'
;RTKMAVMTKMENIDPVGSCVGQKGTRVQNIINELRGEKIDIIEWSPNYAQYIASALNPAEVLAVDVKEEEKTAKVVVPDNQLSLAIGKEGQNARLAARLTGFKIDIKSETQIKNEILEI
;
A
#
# COMPACT_ATOMS: atom_id res chain seq x y z
N ARG A 1 -0.39 -13.71 0.21
CA ARG A 1 0.42 -12.49 0.44
C ARG A 1 0.04 -11.86 1.79
N THR A 2 1.00 -11.31 2.45
CA THR A 2 0.82 -10.63 3.73
C THR A 2 1.41 -9.23 3.62
N LYS A 3 0.75 -8.26 4.24
CA LYS A 3 1.30 -6.90 4.38
C LYS A 3 1.60 -6.64 5.85
N MET A 4 2.78 -6.09 6.12
CA MET A 4 3.23 -5.82 7.47
C MET A 4 3.72 -4.38 7.57
N ALA A 5 3.14 -3.61 8.50
CA ALA A 5 3.57 -2.25 8.76
C ALA A 5 4.68 -2.23 9.79
N VAL A 6 5.69 -1.43 9.54
CA VAL A 6 6.82 -1.23 10.45
C VAL A 6 7.05 0.24 10.69
N MET A 7 7.58 0.57 11.87
CA MET A 7 7.94 1.93 12.23
C MET A 7 9.18 1.94 13.10
N THR A 8 9.86 3.07 13.16
CA THR A 8 10.94 3.29 14.11
C THR A 8 10.75 4.63 14.82
N LYS A 9 11.21 4.70 16.05
CA LYS A 9 11.23 5.95 16.83
C LYS A 9 12.53 6.74 16.61
N MET A 10 13.48 6.19 15.87
CA MET A 10 14.77 6.81 15.58
C MET A 10 14.74 7.46 14.19
N GLU A 11 15.06 8.76 14.14
CA GLU A 11 14.94 9.57 12.92
C GLU A 11 15.81 9.11 11.75
N ASN A 12 16.94 8.47 12.01
CA ASN A 12 17.92 8.12 10.99
C ASN A 12 17.91 6.64 10.59
N ILE A 13 16.87 5.89 10.98
CA ILE A 13 16.77 4.47 10.64
C ILE A 13 15.63 4.27 9.63
N ASP A 14 15.95 3.62 8.52
CA ASP A 14 14.95 3.17 7.55
C ASP A 14 14.30 1.89 8.09
N PRO A 15 13.02 1.94 8.55
CA PRO A 15 12.39 0.75 9.13
C PRO A 15 12.16 -0.36 8.13
N VAL A 16 11.92 -0.03 6.86
CA VAL A 16 11.75 -1.02 5.80
C VAL A 16 13.09 -1.68 5.49
N GLY A 17 14.15 -0.88 5.31
CA GLY A 17 15.49 -1.40 5.08
C GLY A 17 15.99 -2.28 6.22
N SER A 18 15.71 -1.89 7.46
CA SER A 18 16.08 -2.69 8.64
C SER A 18 15.36 -4.04 8.68
N CYS A 19 14.09 -4.08 8.28
CA CYS A 19 13.33 -5.33 8.23
C CYS A 19 13.77 -6.25 7.09
N VAL A 20 14.06 -5.67 5.93
CA VAL A 20 14.53 -6.45 4.76
C VAL A 20 15.93 -7.00 5.02
N GLY A 21 16.80 -6.20 5.66
CA GLY A 21 18.19 -6.59 5.91
C GLY A 21 19.04 -6.62 4.65
N GLN A 22 20.26 -7.06 4.78
CA GLN A 22 21.17 -7.20 3.65
C GLN A 22 20.72 -8.33 2.73
N LYS A 23 20.59 -8.03 1.42
CA LYS A 23 20.19 -9.02 0.40
C LYS A 23 18.86 -9.72 0.69
N GLY A 24 17.96 -9.06 1.44
CA GLY A 24 16.64 -9.60 1.72
C GLY A 24 16.62 -10.78 2.71
N THR A 25 17.70 -11.02 3.43
CA THR A 25 17.82 -12.19 4.33
C THR A 25 16.73 -12.23 5.40
N ARG A 26 16.42 -11.09 6.02
CA ARG A 26 15.43 -11.03 7.09
C ARG A 26 14.02 -11.30 6.57
N VAL A 27 13.69 -10.72 5.42
CA VAL A 27 12.38 -10.96 4.78
C VAL A 27 12.26 -12.42 4.37
N GLN A 28 13.34 -13.02 3.83
CA GLN A 28 13.33 -14.42 3.44
C GLN A 28 13.10 -15.34 4.64
N ASN A 29 13.67 -15.02 5.80
CA ASN A 29 13.45 -15.81 7.01
C ASN A 29 11.97 -15.76 7.45
N ILE A 30 11.34 -14.57 7.39
CA ILE A 30 9.93 -14.43 7.71
C ILE A 30 9.06 -15.18 6.70
N ILE A 31 9.39 -15.10 5.42
CA ILE A 31 8.67 -15.85 4.36
C ILE A 31 8.75 -17.35 4.63
N ASN A 32 9.89 -17.85 5.03
CA ASN A 32 10.07 -19.27 5.36
C ASN A 32 9.21 -19.68 6.53
N GLU A 33 9.14 -18.86 7.58
CA GLU A 33 8.28 -19.10 8.73
C GLU A 33 6.79 -19.13 8.37
N LEU A 34 6.39 -18.32 7.38
CA LEU A 34 5.03 -18.27 6.87
C LEU A 34 4.79 -19.24 5.71
N ARG A 35 5.62 -20.25 5.56
CA ARG A 35 5.51 -21.30 4.54
C ARG A 35 5.58 -20.78 3.11
N GLY A 36 6.47 -19.81 2.88
CA GLY A 36 6.70 -19.25 1.55
C GLY A 36 5.72 -18.18 1.11
N GLU A 37 4.86 -17.70 2.00
CA GLU A 37 3.95 -16.60 1.70
C GLU A 37 4.74 -15.31 1.42
N LYS A 38 4.34 -14.57 0.39
CA LYS A 38 4.97 -13.28 0.07
C LYS A 38 4.59 -12.21 1.09
N ILE A 39 5.56 -11.40 1.49
CA ILE A 39 5.38 -10.35 2.48
C ILE A 39 5.77 -9.00 1.88
N ASP A 40 4.85 -8.03 1.98
CA ASP A 40 5.14 -6.63 1.68
C ASP A 40 5.44 -5.92 3.00
N ILE A 41 6.61 -5.31 3.10
CA ILE A 41 7.00 -4.51 4.27
C ILE A 41 6.62 -3.07 3.99
N ILE A 42 5.73 -2.51 4.81
CA ILE A 42 5.14 -1.19 4.62
C ILE A 42 5.61 -0.27 5.74
N GLU A 43 6.13 0.91 5.40
CA GLU A 43 6.49 1.89 6.41
C GLU A 43 5.23 2.54 6.99
N TRP A 44 5.04 2.40 8.30
CA TRP A 44 3.95 3.07 8.99
C TRP A 44 4.18 4.58 9.00
N SER A 45 3.13 5.37 8.82
CA SER A 45 3.19 6.83 8.88
C SER A 45 1.97 7.38 9.61
N PRO A 46 2.13 8.45 10.42
CA PRO A 46 0.98 9.15 10.99
C PRO A 46 0.17 9.92 9.96
N ASN A 47 0.73 10.18 8.79
CA ASN A 47 0.03 10.77 7.66
C ASN A 47 -0.75 9.68 6.94
N TYR A 48 -2.07 9.71 7.00
CA TYR A 48 -2.92 8.68 6.45
C TYR A 48 -2.76 8.51 4.93
N ALA A 49 -2.65 9.62 4.18
CA ALA A 49 -2.48 9.55 2.73
C ALA A 49 -1.18 8.83 2.37
N GLN A 50 -0.10 9.15 3.05
CA GLN A 50 1.20 8.53 2.84
C GLN A 50 1.17 7.04 3.22
N TYR A 51 0.54 6.70 4.33
CA TYR A 51 0.43 5.32 4.79
C TYR A 51 -0.39 4.47 3.80
N ILE A 52 -1.52 5.00 3.33
CA ILE A 52 -2.38 4.31 2.37
C ILE A 52 -1.64 4.09 1.04
N ALA A 53 -0.93 5.12 0.55
CA ALA A 53 -0.13 4.99 -0.67
C ALA A 53 0.93 3.90 -0.52
N SER A 54 1.64 3.89 0.60
CA SER A 54 2.65 2.86 0.89
C SER A 54 2.05 1.47 1.02
N ALA A 55 0.86 1.37 1.62
CA ALA A 55 0.17 0.09 1.82
C ALA A 55 -0.23 -0.58 0.51
N LEU A 56 -0.37 0.19 -0.58
CA LEU A 56 -0.67 -0.34 -1.91
C LEU A 56 0.57 -0.85 -2.65
N ASN A 57 1.76 -0.73 -2.03
CA ASN A 57 2.98 -1.31 -2.59
C ASN A 57 2.71 -2.77 -3.04
N PRO A 58 3.20 -3.24 -4.19
CA PRO A 58 4.19 -2.60 -5.05
C PRO A 58 3.63 -1.63 -6.10
N ALA A 59 2.35 -1.33 -6.10
CA ALA A 59 1.77 -0.39 -7.05
C ALA A 59 2.19 1.05 -6.75
N GLU A 60 2.44 1.83 -7.80
CA GLU A 60 2.70 3.26 -7.70
C GLU A 60 1.39 4.03 -7.56
N VAL A 61 1.38 5.05 -6.72
CA VAL A 61 0.20 5.88 -6.45
C VAL A 61 0.50 7.33 -6.81
N LEU A 62 -0.40 7.96 -7.54
CA LEU A 62 -0.27 9.36 -7.94
C LEU A 62 -0.86 10.32 -6.91
N ALA A 63 -2.02 9.97 -6.36
CA ALA A 63 -2.73 10.83 -5.41
C ALA A 63 -3.60 10.01 -4.48
N VAL A 64 -3.79 10.52 -3.27
CA VAL A 64 -4.70 9.93 -2.27
C VAL A 64 -5.53 11.06 -1.67
N ASP A 65 -6.84 10.91 -1.71
CA ASP A 65 -7.78 11.82 -1.06
C ASP A 65 -8.43 11.07 0.12
N VAL A 66 -8.10 11.52 1.34
CA VAL A 66 -8.51 10.83 2.56
C VAL A 66 -9.64 11.60 3.24
N LYS A 67 -10.68 10.87 3.62
CA LYS A 67 -11.76 11.36 4.48
C LYS A 67 -11.69 10.63 5.81
N GLU A 68 -11.00 11.21 6.76
CA GLU A 68 -10.73 10.57 8.06
C GLU A 68 -11.99 10.23 8.84
N GLU A 69 -12.98 11.11 8.84
CA GLU A 69 -14.23 10.91 9.57
C GLU A 69 -15.01 9.70 9.07
N GLU A 70 -14.99 9.47 7.77
CA GLU A 70 -15.68 8.36 7.13
C GLU A 70 -14.83 7.10 7.03
N LYS A 71 -13.54 7.20 7.34
CA LYS A 71 -12.56 6.13 7.15
C LYS A 71 -12.54 5.62 5.71
N THR A 72 -12.59 6.56 4.75
CA THR A 72 -12.52 6.25 3.33
C THR A 72 -11.37 7.00 2.66
N ALA A 73 -10.88 6.42 1.57
CA ALA A 73 -9.82 7.03 0.77
C ALA A 73 -10.05 6.74 -0.70
N LYS A 74 -9.86 7.77 -1.54
CA LYS A 74 -9.83 7.62 -2.98
C LYS A 74 -8.40 7.69 -3.45
N VAL A 75 -7.98 6.70 -4.22
CA VAL A 75 -6.61 6.57 -4.68
C VAL A 75 -6.58 6.61 -6.20
N VAL A 76 -5.71 7.44 -6.76
CA VAL A 76 -5.50 7.53 -8.20
C VAL A 76 -4.14 6.94 -8.54
N VAL A 77 -4.13 6.05 -9.52
CA VAL A 77 -2.91 5.38 -9.98
C VAL A 77 -2.75 5.58 -11.49
N PRO A 78 -1.51 5.46 -12.03
CA PRO A 78 -1.34 5.42 -13.47
C PRO A 78 -2.13 4.25 -14.07
N ASP A 79 -2.60 4.39 -15.30
CA ASP A 79 -3.40 3.35 -15.96
C ASP A 79 -2.71 1.98 -15.93
N ASN A 80 -1.41 1.95 -16.14
CA ASN A 80 -0.64 0.70 -16.15
C ASN A 80 -0.42 0.11 -14.75
N GLN A 81 -0.81 0.80 -13.69
CA GLN A 81 -0.67 0.32 -12.31
C GLN A 81 -2.00 -0.15 -11.72
N LEU A 82 -3.12 0.07 -12.41
CA LEU A 82 -4.44 -0.25 -11.86
C LEU A 82 -4.58 -1.71 -11.46
N SER A 83 -4.22 -2.63 -12.36
CA SER A 83 -4.30 -4.07 -12.09
C SER A 83 -3.41 -4.48 -10.93
N LEU A 84 -2.22 -3.89 -10.83
CA LEU A 84 -1.29 -4.17 -9.75
C LEU A 84 -1.79 -3.64 -8.42
N ALA A 85 -2.36 -2.43 -8.42
CA ALA A 85 -2.91 -1.81 -7.21
C ALA A 85 -4.07 -2.62 -6.62
N ILE A 86 -4.96 -3.09 -7.48
CA ILE A 86 -6.10 -3.93 -7.07
C ILE A 86 -5.61 -5.33 -6.69
N GLY A 87 -4.72 -5.89 -7.51
CA GLY A 87 -4.18 -7.23 -7.33
C GLY A 87 -5.12 -8.31 -7.82
N LYS A 88 -4.60 -9.53 -7.88
CA LYS A 88 -5.38 -10.71 -8.27
C LYS A 88 -6.54 -10.91 -7.30
N GLU A 89 -7.75 -10.96 -7.81
CA GLU A 89 -8.97 -11.11 -7.02
C GLU A 89 -9.15 -10.00 -5.95
N GLY A 90 -8.56 -8.83 -6.19
CA GLY A 90 -8.64 -7.71 -5.26
C GLY A 90 -7.73 -7.85 -4.03
N GLN A 91 -6.82 -8.79 -4.02
CA GLN A 91 -6.01 -9.11 -2.84
C GLN A 91 -5.17 -7.93 -2.35
N ASN A 92 -4.49 -7.21 -3.25
CA ASN A 92 -3.61 -6.11 -2.84
C ASN A 92 -4.40 -4.98 -2.17
N ALA A 93 -5.51 -4.57 -2.80
CA ALA A 93 -6.39 -3.54 -2.23
C ALA A 93 -7.02 -3.97 -0.91
N ARG A 94 -7.45 -5.22 -0.81
CA ARG A 94 -8.08 -5.75 0.40
C ARG A 94 -7.12 -5.80 1.58
N LEU A 95 -5.88 -6.24 1.35
CA LEU A 95 -4.86 -6.27 2.39
C LEU A 95 -4.48 -4.86 2.83
N ALA A 96 -4.36 -3.91 1.89
CA ALA A 96 -4.09 -2.51 2.23
C ALA A 96 -5.22 -1.91 3.06
N ALA A 97 -6.48 -2.18 2.71
CA ALA A 97 -7.63 -1.72 3.47
C ALA A 97 -7.64 -2.27 4.90
N ARG A 98 -7.36 -3.55 5.07
CA ARG A 98 -7.28 -4.17 6.40
C ARG A 98 -6.14 -3.60 7.24
N LEU A 99 -4.97 -3.40 6.63
CA LEU A 99 -3.79 -2.89 7.33
C LEU A 99 -4.01 -1.45 7.81
N THR A 100 -4.58 -0.59 6.97
CA THR A 100 -4.76 0.83 7.27
C THR A 100 -6.04 1.14 8.03
N GLY A 101 -7.03 0.26 7.97
CA GLY A 101 -8.36 0.49 8.54
C GLY A 101 -9.23 1.42 7.73
N PHE A 102 -8.87 1.70 6.47
CA PHE A 102 -9.63 2.55 5.56
C PHE A 102 -10.28 1.74 4.44
N LYS A 103 -11.47 2.18 4.02
CA LYS A 103 -12.08 1.67 2.80
C LYS A 103 -11.41 2.40 1.62
N ILE A 104 -10.77 1.65 0.75
CA ILE A 104 -9.96 2.21 -0.33
C ILE A 104 -10.66 2.01 -1.67
N ASP A 105 -10.89 3.11 -2.39
CA ASP A 105 -11.41 3.11 -3.76
C ASP A 105 -10.28 3.50 -4.71
N ILE A 106 -9.92 2.61 -5.62
CA ILE A 106 -8.78 2.78 -6.52
C ILE A 106 -9.29 3.05 -7.94
N LYS A 107 -8.79 4.14 -8.54
CA LYS A 107 -9.12 4.50 -9.92
C LYS A 107 -7.87 4.87 -10.69
N SER A 108 -7.89 4.63 -12.00
CA SER A 108 -6.82 5.06 -12.89
C SER A 108 -6.99 6.52 -13.27
N GLU A 109 -5.92 7.13 -13.79
CA GLU A 109 -5.95 8.50 -14.32
C GLU A 109 -7.05 8.68 -15.38
N THR A 110 -7.18 7.73 -16.31
CA THR A 110 -8.17 7.80 -17.38
C THR A 110 -9.58 7.75 -16.82
N GLN A 111 -9.85 6.91 -15.82
CA GLN A 111 -11.16 6.86 -15.17
C GLN A 111 -11.52 8.19 -14.52
N ILE A 112 -10.56 8.83 -13.86
CA ILE A 112 -10.78 10.13 -13.21
C ILE A 112 -11.04 11.21 -14.27
N LYS A 113 -10.28 11.24 -15.36
CA LYS A 113 -10.51 12.18 -16.46
C LYS A 113 -11.91 12.04 -17.05
N ASN A 114 -12.35 10.80 -17.27
CA ASN A 114 -13.69 10.54 -17.82
C ASN A 114 -14.78 11.01 -16.87
N GLU A 115 -14.64 10.82 -15.58
CA GLU A 115 -15.58 11.31 -14.58
C GLU A 115 -15.70 12.84 -14.60
N ILE A 116 -14.57 13.54 -14.73
CA ILE A 116 -14.53 15.00 -14.80
C ILE A 116 -15.22 15.49 -16.07
N LEU A 117 -15.02 14.81 -17.21
CA LEU A 117 -15.61 15.20 -18.48
C LEU A 117 -17.12 14.95 -18.55
N GLU A 118 -17.67 14.05 -17.73
CA GLU A 118 -19.09 13.77 -17.66
C GLU A 118 -19.88 14.80 -16.83
N ILE A 119 -19.20 15.66 -16.13
CA ILE A 119 -19.81 16.75 -15.35
C ILE A 119 -19.97 17.97 -16.26
#